data_2b9009a846348c4788a5d570b4684180
#
_entry.id   2b9009a846348c4788a5d570b4684180
#
_cell.length_a   1.000
_cell.length_b   1.000
_cell.length_c   1.000
_cell.angle_alpha   90.00
_cell.angle_beta   90.00
_cell.angle_gamma   90.00
#
_symmetry.space_group_name_H-M   'P 1'
#
loop_
_entity.id
_entity.type
_entity.pdbx_description
1 polymer ?
#
loop_
_entity_poly.entity_id
_entity_poly.type
_entity_poly.pdbx_seq_one_letter_code
_entity_poly.pdbx_strand_id
1 'polypeptide(L)'
;LPQPSSVQWAFARAGLKWDDAAFLSLHGRSAEGFLTRLKRHAKVAILTDENTSPPVLARRMTEHGETAWIAWVCENLGGPDERVRRFTVEDLAACQDIGPLNVLLLVRSDPSWRVPCTIPFLHEDAFAKRMPKKGLITKREVRLLSLAAMGIRPDSVIWDIGAGSGSVSVEAALLA
;
A
#
# COMPACT_ATOMS: atom_id res chain seq x y z
N LEU A 1 24.03 24.77 4.13
CA LEU A 1 22.65 25.22 4.17
C LEU A 1 21.73 23.99 4.13
N PRO A 2 20.65 23.97 4.91
CA PRO A 2 19.67 22.89 4.82
C PRO A 2 19.05 22.87 3.42
N GLN A 3 18.97 21.66 2.83
CA GLN A 3 18.39 21.45 1.51
C GLN A 3 17.06 20.72 1.66
N PRO A 4 16.04 21.01 0.85
CA PRO A 4 14.83 20.20 0.80
C PRO A 4 15.18 18.78 0.35
N SER A 5 14.46 17.79 0.91
CA SER A 5 14.60 16.40 0.44
C SER A 5 14.05 16.25 -0.98
N SER A 6 14.47 15.21 -1.70
CA SER A 6 13.93 14.89 -3.03
C SER A 6 12.40 14.74 -3.03
N VAL A 7 11.85 14.25 -1.94
CA VAL A 7 10.39 14.13 -1.77
C VAL A 7 9.72 15.48 -1.64
N GLN A 8 10.26 16.40 -0.83
CA GLN A 8 9.72 17.77 -0.73
C GLN A 8 9.78 18.49 -2.09
N TRP A 9 10.87 18.30 -2.83
CA TRP A 9 10.98 18.82 -4.19
C TRP A 9 9.95 18.20 -5.14
N ALA A 10 9.75 16.89 -5.09
CA ALA A 10 8.75 16.22 -5.90
C ALA A 10 7.34 16.80 -5.68
N PHE A 11 6.94 16.97 -4.42
CA PHE A 11 5.65 17.57 -4.09
C PHE A 11 5.56 19.03 -4.55
N ALA A 12 6.60 19.81 -4.35
CA ALA A 12 6.65 21.21 -4.79
C ALA A 12 6.51 21.33 -6.33
N ARG A 13 7.22 20.47 -7.08
CA ARG A 13 7.13 20.43 -8.55
C ARG A 13 5.78 19.94 -9.06
N ALA A 14 5.16 18.98 -8.38
CA ALA A 14 3.83 18.50 -8.69
C ALA A 14 2.70 19.48 -8.27
N GLY A 15 3.02 20.53 -7.53
CA GLY A 15 2.02 21.47 -6.98
C GLY A 15 1.12 20.87 -5.91
N LEU A 16 1.63 19.91 -5.17
CA LEU A 16 0.88 19.13 -4.18
C LEU A 16 1.35 19.45 -2.75
N LYS A 17 0.42 19.41 -1.80
CA LYS A 17 0.75 19.44 -0.37
C LYS A 17 1.36 18.09 0.05
N TRP A 18 2.30 18.09 0.97
CA TRP A 18 3.00 16.89 1.44
C TRP A 18 2.80 16.58 2.93
N ASP A 19 2.16 17.47 3.68
CA ASP A 19 1.93 17.40 5.12
C ASP A 19 1.12 16.17 5.58
N ASP A 20 0.27 15.63 4.69
CA ASP A 20 -0.56 14.44 4.89
C ASP A 20 -0.06 13.20 4.11
N ALA A 21 1.14 13.28 3.54
CA ALA A 21 1.69 12.21 2.73
C ALA A 21 2.43 11.16 3.57
N ALA A 22 2.18 9.89 3.30
CA ALA A 22 3.03 8.81 3.79
C ALA A 22 4.32 8.68 2.97
N PHE A 23 5.38 8.25 3.62
CA PHE A 23 6.68 7.99 2.99
C PHE A 23 6.96 6.50 2.93
N LEU A 24 7.31 6.02 1.77
CA LEU A 24 7.65 4.63 1.55
C LEU A 24 8.98 4.53 0.78
N SER A 25 9.99 3.93 1.39
CA SER A 25 11.22 3.60 0.68
C SER A 25 11.19 2.14 0.27
N LEU A 26 11.17 1.91 -1.03
CA LEU A 26 11.34 0.59 -1.65
C LEU A 26 12.75 0.41 -2.24
N HIS A 27 13.59 1.44 -2.18
CA HIS A 27 14.97 1.38 -2.63
C HIS A 27 15.76 0.33 -1.84
N GLY A 28 16.24 -0.71 -2.53
CA GLY A 28 16.94 -1.84 -1.93
C GLY A 28 16.07 -2.72 -1.02
N ARG A 29 14.73 -2.65 -1.15
CA ARG A 29 13.79 -3.40 -0.32
C ARG A 29 12.77 -4.16 -1.16
N SER A 30 12.23 -5.23 -0.58
CA SER A 30 11.11 -5.96 -1.19
C SER A 30 9.86 -5.08 -1.30
N ALA A 31 9.14 -5.21 -2.42
CA ALA A 31 7.81 -4.62 -2.59
C ALA A 31 6.69 -5.42 -1.91
N GLU A 32 7.01 -6.41 -1.06
CA GLU A 32 6.01 -7.13 -0.27
C GLU A 32 5.27 -6.17 0.67
N GLY A 33 3.96 -6.37 0.81
CA GLY A 33 3.11 -5.50 1.61
C GLY A 33 2.90 -4.08 1.04
N PHE A 34 3.48 -3.73 -0.12
CA PHE A 34 3.34 -2.42 -0.75
C PHE A 34 1.86 -2.02 -0.91
N LEU A 35 1.04 -2.89 -1.50
CA LEU A 35 -0.39 -2.61 -1.72
C LEU A 35 -1.18 -2.46 -0.41
N THR A 36 -0.85 -3.25 0.60
CA THR A 36 -1.48 -3.12 1.92
C THR A 36 -1.18 -1.77 2.56
N ARG A 37 0.06 -1.28 2.40
CA ARG A 37 0.44 0.06 2.87
C ARG A 37 -0.29 1.16 2.10
N LEU A 38 -0.43 1.04 0.77
CA LEU A 38 -1.18 2.01 -0.04
C LEU A 38 -2.62 2.16 0.43
N LYS A 39 -3.28 1.07 0.79
CA LYS A 39 -4.69 1.08 1.22
C LYS A 39 -4.97 1.93 2.46
N ARG A 40 -3.95 2.28 3.22
CA ARG A 40 -4.06 3.07 4.45
C ARG A 40 -3.86 4.58 4.25
N HIS A 41 -3.56 5.01 3.01
CA HIS A 41 -3.17 6.40 2.75
C HIS A 41 -3.91 6.98 1.54
N ALA A 42 -4.16 8.29 1.60
CA ALA A 42 -4.68 9.06 0.47
C ALA A 42 -3.55 9.53 -0.47
N LYS A 43 -2.34 9.65 0.08
CA LYS A 43 -1.18 10.19 -0.61
C LYS A 43 0.09 9.51 -0.13
N VAL A 44 0.93 9.07 -1.05
CA VAL A 44 2.17 8.37 -0.75
C VAL A 44 3.30 8.86 -1.64
N ALA A 45 4.46 9.11 -1.06
CA ALA A 45 5.70 9.32 -1.78
C ALA A 45 6.59 8.08 -1.67
N ILE A 46 7.13 7.63 -2.79
CA ILE A 46 7.87 6.39 -2.89
C ILE A 46 9.25 6.65 -3.47
N LEU A 47 10.28 6.23 -2.74
CA LEU A 47 11.63 6.09 -3.27
C LEU A 47 11.78 4.72 -3.90
N THR A 48 12.12 4.67 -5.16
CA THR A 48 12.16 3.48 -6.00
C THR A 48 13.60 3.06 -6.33
N ASP A 49 13.74 1.89 -6.93
CA ASP A 49 14.95 1.39 -7.57
C ASP A 49 14.61 0.67 -8.89
N GLU A 50 15.57 0.00 -9.49
CA GLU A 50 15.38 -0.71 -10.76
C GLU A 50 14.32 -1.83 -10.66
N ASN A 51 14.28 -2.56 -9.53
CA ASN A 51 13.35 -3.66 -9.30
C ASN A 51 11.95 -3.19 -8.90
N THR A 52 11.86 -1.99 -8.34
CA THR A 52 10.63 -1.35 -7.85
C THR A 52 10.35 -0.05 -8.61
N SER A 53 10.74 0.00 -9.89
CA SER A 53 10.53 1.18 -10.73
C SER A 53 9.04 1.55 -10.86
N PRO A 54 8.70 2.81 -11.13
CA PRO A 54 7.31 3.26 -11.23
C PRO A 54 6.42 2.39 -12.13
N PRO A 55 6.86 1.96 -13.34
CA PRO A 55 6.06 1.06 -14.18
C PRO A 55 5.87 -0.34 -13.57
N VAL A 56 6.86 -0.87 -12.85
CA VAL A 56 6.76 -2.17 -12.17
C VAL A 56 5.70 -2.10 -11.07
N LEU A 57 5.74 -1.05 -10.25
CA LEU A 57 4.74 -0.85 -9.19
C LEU A 57 3.35 -0.63 -9.76
N ALA A 58 3.23 0.14 -10.85
CA ALA A 58 1.95 0.41 -11.51
C ALA A 58 1.33 -0.87 -12.11
N ARG A 59 2.12 -1.76 -12.74
CA ARG A 59 1.64 -3.07 -13.19
C ARG A 59 1.09 -3.90 -12.03
N ARG A 60 1.84 -3.97 -10.93
CA ARG A 60 1.37 -4.67 -9.73
C ARG A 60 0.08 -4.07 -9.15
N MET A 61 -0.07 -2.74 -9.19
CA MET A 61 -1.32 -2.08 -8.79
C MET A 61 -2.48 -2.47 -9.71
N THR A 62 -2.28 -2.48 -11.01
CA THR A 62 -3.29 -2.88 -12.01
C THR A 62 -3.72 -4.34 -11.83
N GLU A 63 -2.77 -5.26 -11.64
CA GLU A 63 -3.04 -6.68 -11.40
C GLU A 63 -3.93 -6.94 -10.17
N HIS A 64 -3.90 -6.04 -9.19
CA HIS A 64 -4.67 -6.14 -7.96
C HIS A 64 -5.86 -5.15 -7.90
N GLY A 65 -6.20 -4.51 -9.02
CA GLY A 65 -7.35 -3.59 -9.11
C GLY A 65 -7.17 -2.26 -8.37
N GLU A 66 -5.94 -1.90 -7.99
CA GLU A 66 -5.61 -0.64 -7.31
C GLU A 66 -5.36 0.48 -8.32
N THR A 67 -6.35 0.81 -9.16
CA THR A 67 -6.20 1.80 -10.24
C THR A 67 -6.73 3.20 -9.89
N ALA A 68 -7.41 3.36 -8.76
CA ALA A 68 -7.99 4.62 -8.32
C ALA A 68 -6.93 5.60 -7.76
N TRP A 69 -5.81 5.77 -8.51
CA TRP A 69 -4.71 6.64 -8.17
C TRP A 69 -4.26 7.48 -9.35
N ILE A 70 -3.77 8.67 -9.06
CA ILE A 70 -3.00 9.50 -9.97
C ILE A 70 -1.54 9.37 -9.57
N ALA A 71 -0.69 9.05 -10.54
CA ALA A 71 0.75 8.93 -10.35
C ALA A 71 1.48 10.16 -10.89
N TRP A 72 2.43 10.67 -10.13
CA TRP A 72 3.39 11.68 -10.58
C TRP A 72 4.78 11.07 -10.51
N VAL A 73 5.47 11.06 -11.62
CA VAL A 73 6.87 10.62 -11.70
C VAL A 73 7.75 11.84 -11.83
N CYS A 74 8.57 12.07 -10.81
CA CYS A 74 9.46 13.22 -10.72
C CYS A 74 10.90 12.73 -10.90
N GLU A 75 11.46 12.99 -12.08
CA GLU A 75 12.76 12.47 -12.52
C GLU A 75 13.81 13.55 -12.46
N ASN A 76 15.05 13.17 -12.08
CA ASN A 76 16.24 14.03 -12.08
C ASN A 76 16.04 15.39 -11.40
N LEU A 77 15.28 15.41 -10.30
CA LEU A 77 14.89 16.62 -9.59
C LEU A 77 16.11 17.51 -9.27
N GLY A 78 16.03 18.79 -9.64
CA GLY A 78 17.08 19.77 -9.46
C GLY A 78 18.22 19.68 -10.50
N GLY A 79 18.15 18.74 -11.43
CA GLY A 79 19.12 18.58 -12.52
C GLY A 79 18.65 19.27 -13.81
N PRO A 80 19.54 19.35 -14.82
CA PRO A 80 19.21 19.93 -16.13
C PRO A 80 18.13 19.11 -16.89
N ASP A 81 18.05 17.81 -16.61
CA ASP A 81 17.10 16.88 -17.22
C ASP A 81 15.91 16.61 -16.32
N GLU A 82 15.55 17.57 -15.46
CA GLU A 82 14.39 17.46 -14.59
C GLU A 82 13.11 17.29 -15.41
N ARG A 83 12.32 16.25 -15.07
CA ARG A 83 11.08 15.94 -15.75
C ARG A 83 10.02 15.52 -14.74
N VAL A 84 8.87 16.18 -14.77
CA VAL A 84 7.72 15.85 -13.90
C VAL A 84 6.53 15.51 -14.78
N ARG A 85 6.03 14.28 -14.66
CA ARG A 85 4.96 13.75 -15.49
C ARG A 85 3.84 13.17 -14.65
N ARG A 86 2.62 13.37 -15.12
CA ARG A 86 1.41 12.85 -14.51
C ARG A 86 0.83 11.71 -15.35
N PHE A 87 0.43 10.63 -14.69
CA PHE A 87 -0.11 9.43 -15.33
C PHE A 87 -1.36 8.92 -14.60
N THR A 88 -2.19 8.15 -15.29
CA THR A 88 -3.02 7.14 -14.64
C THR A 88 -2.14 5.94 -14.25
N VAL A 89 -2.66 5.02 -13.44
CA VAL A 89 -1.90 3.81 -13.09
C VAL A 89 -1.67 2.94 -14.32
N GLU A 90 -2.67 2.84 -15.19
CA GLU A 90 -2.63 2.06 -16.42
C GLU A 90 -1.61 2.63 -17.42
N ASP A 91 -1.62 3.94 -17.63
CA ASP A 91 -0.65 4.59 -18.52
C ASP A 91 0.79 4.43 -18.00
N LEU A 92 0.98 4.56 -16.69
CA LEU A 92 2.27 4.36 -16.07
C LEU A 92 2.75 2.90 -16.20
N ALA A 93 1.84 1.93 -16.04
CA ALA A 93 2.15 0.50 -16.20
C ALA A 93 2.66 0.16 -17.61
N ALA A 94 2.19 0.88 -18.63
CA ALA A 94 2.60 0.73 -20.03
C ALA A 94 3.85 1.56 -20.40
N CYS A 95 4.23 2.53 -19.56
CA CYS A 95 5.32 3.45 -19.86
C CYS A 95 6.69 2.74 -19.76
N GLN A 96 7.54 2.91 -20.77
CA GLN A 96 8.90 2.36 -20.80
C GLN A 96 9.98 3.42 -20.62
N ASP A 97 9.64 4.70 -20.77
CA ASP A 97 10.56 5.83 -20.71
C ASP A 97 10.53 6.48 -19.32
N ILE A 98 11.02 5.77 -18.30
CA ILE A 98 11.21 6.31 -16.96
C ILE A 98 12.67 6.15 -16.55
N GLY A 99 13.32 7.27 -16.23
CA GLY A 99 14.71 7.29 -15.77
C GLY A 99 14.87 6.65 -14.38
N PRO A 100 16.06 6.14 -14.06
CA PRO A 100 16.29 5.41 -12.79
C PRO A 100 16.27 6.34 -11.58
N LEU A 101 16.65 7.60 -11.73
CA LEU A 101 16.64 8.57 -10.63
C LEU A 101 15.28 9.28 -10.58
N ASN A 102 14.37 8.75 -9.78
CA ASN A 102 13.03 9.31 -9.69
C ASN A 102 12.43 9.20 -8.28
N VAL A 103 11.39 10.00 -8.06
CA VAL A 103 10.46 9.91 -6.93
C VAL A 103 9.07 9.69 -7.51
N LEU A 104 8.38 8.66 -7.07
CA LEU A 104 6.99 8.38 -7.42
C LEU A 104 6.06 8.95 -6.34
N LEU A 105 5.12 9.82 -6.75
CA LEU A 105 4.02 10.25 -5.90
C LEU A 105 2.74 9.58 -6.37
N LEU A 106 2.01 8.99 -5.44
CA LEU A 106 0.68 8.45 -5.66
C LEU A 106 -0.34 9.24 -4.85
N VAL A 107 -1.40 9.69 -5.51
CA VAL A 107 -2.49 10.45 -4.88
C VAL A 107 -3.81 9.80 -5.28
N ARG A 108 -4.71 9.56 -4.34
CA ARG A 108 -6.05 9.03 -4.66
C ARG A 108 -6.74 9.93 -5.68
N SER A 109 -7.34 9.33 -6.68
CA SER A 109 -8.09 10.05 -7.73
C SER A 109 -9.38 10.67 -7.21
N ASP A 110 -9.98 10.08 -6.18
CA ASP A 110 -11.16 10.60 -5.49
C ASP A 110 -10.74 11.42 -4.26
N PRO A 111 -10.96 12.75 -4.26
CA PRO A 111 -10.66 13.61 -3.11
C PRO A 111 -11.50 13.30 -1.87
N SER A 112 -12.64 12.64 -2.04
CA SER A 112 -13.51 12.23 -0.93
C SER A 112 -13.06 10.92 -0.28
N TRP A 113 -12.07 10.24 -0.86
CA TRP A 113 -11.55 8.98 -0.32
C TRP A 113 -11.12 9.14 1.14
N ARG A 114 -11.51 8.20 1.94
CA ARG A 114 -11.08 8.10 3.35
C ARG A 114 -10.50 6.73 3.59
N VAL A 115 -9.63 6.64 4.58
CA VAL A 115 -9.11 5.34 5.02
C VAL A 115 -10.30 4.41 5.28
N PRO A 116 -10.39 3.27 4.60
CA PRO A 116 -11.47 2.34 4.85
C PRO A 116 -11.50 2.00 6.34
N CYS A 117 -12.66 2.10 6.96
CA CYS A 117 -12.87 1.55 8.28
C CYS A 117 -12.75 0.02 8.13
N THR A 118 -11.57 -0.50 8.32
CA THR A 118 -11.37 -1.95 8.40
C THR A 118 -11.92 -2.37 9.75
N ILE A 119 -13.18 -2.81 9.77
CA ILE A 119 -13.68 -3.55 10.91
C ILE A 119 -13.07 -4.94 10.77
N PRO A 120 -12.04 -5.29 11.57
CA PRO A 120 -11.33 -6.56 11.41
C PRO A 120 -12.17 -7.77 11.82
N PHE A 121 -13.41 -7.57 12.28
CA PHE A 121 -14.27 -8.62 12.83
C PHE A 121 -15.33 -9.03 11.82
N LEU A 122 -14.89 -9.78 10.82
CA LEU A 122 -15.73 -10.27 9.74
C LEU A 122 -16.76 -11.30 10.25
N HIS A 123 -17.93 -11.32 9.62
CA HIS A 123 -18.91 -12.37 9.87
C HIS A 123 -18.37 -13.73 9.41
N GLU A 124 -18.80 -14.84 10.02
CA GLU A 124 -18.33 -16.20 9.69
C GLU A 124 -18.54 -16.56 8.22
N ASP A 125 -19.50 -15.94 7.56
CA ASP A 125 -19.84 -16.20 6.16
C ASP A 125 -18.84 -15.56 5.17
N ALA A 126 -18.00 -14.64 5.66
CA ALA A 126 -16.91 -14.07 4.86
C ALA A 126 -15.72 -15.03 4.66
N PHE A 127 -15.69 -16.13 5.39
CA PHE A 127 -14.60 -17.11 5.33
C PHE A 127 -15.01 -18.36 4.57
N ALA A 128 -14.09 -18.91 3.78
CA ALA A 128 -14.27 -20.21 3.16
C ALA A 128 -14.41 -21.31 4.24
N LYS A 129 -15.47 -22.09 4.16
CA LYS A 129 -15.75 -23.16 5.12
C LYS A 129 -15.42 -24.52 4.51
N ARG A 130 -14.71 -25.36 5.24
CA ARG A 130 -14.39 -26.72 4.78
C ARG A 130 -15.64 -27.57 4.75
N MET A 131 -15.98 -28.11 3.58
CA MET A 131 -17.08 -29.06 3.41
C MET A 131 -16.59 -30.50 3.66
N PRO A 132 -17.43 -31.43 4.15
CA PRO A 132 -18.85 -31.29 4.48
C PRO A 132 -19.13 -30.85 5.93
N LYS A 133 -18.12 -30.68 6.78
CA LYS A 133 -18.32 -30.32 8.19
C LYS A 133 -18.56 -28.81 8.32
N LYS A 134 -19.82 -28.41 8.34
CA LYS A 134 -20.22 -27.05 8.73
C LYS A 134 -19.89 -26.84 10.22
N GLY A 135 -19.13 -25.79 10.57
CA GLY A 135 -19.02 -25.35 11.95
C GLY A 135 -17.61 -25.30 12.56
N LEU A 136 -16.56 -25.67 11.81
CA LEU A 136 -15.18 -25.57 12.32
C LEU A 136 -14.58 -24.19 12.01
N ILE A 137 -15.24 -23.15 12.48
CA ILE A 137 -14.71 -21.79 12.45
C ILE A 137 -14.85 -21.19 13.85
N THR A 138 -13.80 -20.52 14.31
CA THR A 138 -13.85 -19.78 15.57
C THR A 138 -14.89 -18.67 15.45
N LYS A 139 -15.83 -18.64 16.38
CA LYS A 139 -16.91 -17.64 16.39
C LYS A 139 -16.37 -16.23 16.48
N ARG A 140 -17.08 -15.29 15.85
CA ARG A 140 -16.68 -13.88 15.77
C ARG A 140 -16.31 -13.29 17.12
N GLU A 141 -17.13 -13.51 18.12
CA GLU A 141 -16.92 -12.99 19.47
C GLU A 141 -15.65 -13.56 20.11
N VAL A 142 -15.39 -14.85 19.90
CA VAL A 142 -14.18 -15.52 20.40
C VAL A 142 -12.95 -14.99 19.68
N ARG A 143 -13.01 -14.81 18.35
CA ARG A 143 -11.91 -14.20 17.58
C ARG A 143 -11.60 -12.80 18.07
N LEU A 144 -12.64 -11.96 18.24
CA LEU A 144 -12.50 -10.61 18.75
C LEU A 144 -11.74 -10.56 20.09
N LEU A 145 -12.19 -11.36 21.06
CA LEU A 145 -11.57 -11.40 22.38
C LEU A 145 -10.14 -11.94 22.32
N SER A 146 -9.88 -12.97 21.51
CA SER A 146 -8.57 -13.56 21.34
C SER A 146 -7.58 -12.55 20.73
N LEU A 147 -7.97 -11.88 19.64
CA LEU A 147 -7.14 -10.89 18.97
C LEU A 147 -6.88 -9.66 19.84
N ALA A 148 -7.90 -9.22 20.59
CA ALA A 148 -7.72 -8.12 21.55
C ALA A 148 -6.74 -8.49 22.68
N ALA A 149 -6.79 -9.73 23.18
CA ALA A 149 -5.89 -10.22 24.22
C ALA A 149 -4.43 -10.38 23.73
N MET A 150 -4.21 -10.56 22.42
CA MET A 150 -2.87 -10.72 21.83
C MET A 150 -2.08 -9.41 21.77
N GLY A 151 -2.72 -8.24 21.87
CA GLY A 151 -2.03 -6.97 21.79
C GLY A 151 -1.23 -6.75 20.50
N ILE A 152 -1.84 -7.12 19.37
CA ILE A 152 -1.20 -7.07 18.04
C ILE A 152 -0.84 -5.63 17.68
N ARG A 153 0.36 -5.45 17.12
CA ARG A 153 0.88 -4.19 16.61
C ARG A 153 1.16 -4.29 15.10
N PRO A 154 1.27 -3.16 14.38
CA PRO A 154 1.49 -3.13 12.93
C PRO A 154 2.75 -3.86 12.43
N ASP A 155 3.68 -4.19 13.32
CA ASP A 155 4.93 -4.91 13.05
C ASP A 155 4.95 -6.34 13.64
N SER A 156 3.82 -6.83 14.14
CA SER A 156 3.74 -8.13 14.77
C SER A 156 3.90 -9.27 13.77
N VAL A 157 4.70 -10.27 14.14
CA VAL A 157 4.78 -11.56 13.45
C VAL A 157 3.95 -12.58 14.24
N ILE A 158 2.99 -13.22 13.58
CA ILE A 158 2.01 -14.10 14.22
C ILE A 158 2.12 -15.50 13.63
N TRP A 159 2.18 -16.50 14.49
CA TRP A 159 2.11 -17.91 14.13
C TRP A 159 0.78 -18.48 14.58
N ASP A 160 -0.03 -18.92 13.63
CA ASP A 160 -1.31 -19.59 13.88
C ASP A 160 -1.14 -21.10 13.71
N ILE A 161 -0.87 -21.80 14.81
CA ILE A 161 -0.66 -23.24 14.81
C ILE A 161 -2.01 -23.93 14.89
N GLY A 162 -2.37 -24.68 13.86
CA GLY A 162 -3.67 -25.31 13.74
C GLY A 162 -4.76 -24.35 13.21
N ALA A 163 -4.38 -23.49 12.29
CA ALA A 163 -5.19 -22.39 11.74
C ALA A 163 -6.62 -22.75 11.26
N GLY A 164 -6.90 -24.00 10.97
CA GLY A 164 -8.23 -24.46 10.55
C GLY A 164 -8.74 -23.73 9.29
N SER A 165 -9.73 -22.85 9.45
CA SER A 165 -10.23 -22.00 8.36
C SER A 165 -9.36 -20.78 8.08
N GLY A 166 -8.33 -20.52 8.88
CA GLY A 166 -7.51 -19.32 8.82
C GLY A 166 -8.20 -18.05 9.29
N SER A 167 -9.40 -18.13 9.87
CA SER A 167 -10.19 -16.94 10.20
C SER A 167 -9.50 -16.03 11.23
N VAL A 168 -8.75 -16.61 12.18
CA VAL A 168 -7.97 -15.85 13.17
C VAL A 168 -6.77 -15.19 12.50
N SER A 169 -6.03 -15.93 11.67
CA SER A 169 -4.86 -15.42 10.95
C SER A 169 -5.21 -14.29 10.00
N VAL A 170 -6.33 -14.40 9.26
CA VAL A 170 -6.80 -13.36 8.34
C VAL A 170 -7.10 -12.07 9.10
N GLU A 171 -7.87 -12.16 10.20
CA GLU A 171 -8.19 -10.97 11.00
C GLU A 171 -6.97 -10.41 11.73
N ALA A 172 -6.06 -11.27 12.19
CA ALA A 172 -4.78 -10.83 12.77
C ALA A 172 -3.95 -10.04 11.76
N ALA A 173 -3.86 -10.49 10.50
CA ALA A 173 -3.16 -9.79 9.42
C ALA A 173 -3.79 -8.45 9.03
N LEU A 174 -5.07 -8.24 9.31
CA LEU A 174 -5.72 -6.94 9.12
C LEU A 174 -5.36 -5.93 10.22
N LEU A 175 -4.89 -6.41 11.37
CA LEU A 175 -4.49 -5.60 12.53
C LEU A 175 -2.99 -5.29 12.56
N ALA A 176 -2.15 -6.14 11.91
CA ALA A 176 -0.70 -6.06 11.87
C ALA A 176 -0.10 -5.12 10.79
#